data_4d5ea9da121afdc30043dc2568532320
#
_entry.id   4d5ea9da121afdc30043dc2568532320
#
_cell.length_a   1.000
_cell.length_b   1.000
_cell.length_c   1.000
_cell.angle_alpha   90.00
_cell.angle_beta   90.00
_cell.angle_gamma   90.00
#
_symmetry.space_group_name_H-M   'P 1'
#
loop_
_entity.id
_entity.type
_entity.pdbx_description
1 polymer ?
#
loop_
_entity_poly.entity_id
_entity_poly.type
_entity_poly.pdbx_seq_one_letter_code
_entity_poly.pdbx_strand_id
1 'polypeptide(L)'
;MKASALVAAVLDKHSRSITLALALLLLAWVMPAFNQSRATYDYLVVFDITQSMNVADYKLGEAPASRLAYAREATRRALRDLPCGSRVGWGAFAEYRTLLLLAPIEVCAHYSDLLASLDRIDGRMRWGEASEVWKGVLWAIRAAKETRGVPNVIFLSDGHEAPPLATGAHPQFDDVKPGEVRGWLIGVGGYTLLPIPRTDDEGRVIGYWRAEDVVQTDAGDGGGASREHLSALRERHLRALAKEVGFEYARLEGPASLSDAMRDPRFARPRSVPIDLYWLPVVVALMLLALRFRPELRMRKNGGASLHARREGGWGAQGIAQR
;
A
#
# COMPACT_ATOMS: atom_id res chain seq x y z
N MET A 1 -53.38 12.02 -33.72
CA MET A 1 -52.49 12.93 -34.46
C MET A 1 -51.45 13.70 -33.63
N LYS A 2 -51.40 13.60 -32.27
CA LYS A 2 -50.39 14.31 -31.48
C LYS A 2 -49.11 13.48 -31.15
N ALA A 3 -49.16 12.17 -31.27
CA ALA A 3 -48.00 11.29 -30.99
C ALA A 3 -46.94 11.29 -32.10
N SER A 4 -47.39 11.43 -33.37
CA SER A 4 -46.47 11.44 -34.54
C SER A 4 -45.68 12.75 -34.66
N ALA A 5 -46.23 13.87 -34.19
CA ALA A 5 -45.53 15.17 -34.19
C ALA A 5 -44.41 15.25 -33.10
N LEU A 6 -44.60 14.60 -31.97
CA LEU A 6 -43.58 14.49 -30.91
C LEU A 6 -42.39 13.62 -31.34
N VAL A 7 -42.65 12.52 -32.04
CA VAL A 7 -41.63 11.64 -32.62
C VAL A 7 -40.83 12.35 -33.72
N ALA A 8 -41.49 13.16 -34.55
CA ALA A 8 -40.83 13.95 -35.61
C ALA A 8 -39.93 15.06 -35.04
N ALA A 9 -40.34 15.73 -33.94
CA ALA A 9 -39.54 16.75 -33.26
C ALA A 9 -38.29 16.18 -32.59
N VAL A 10 -38.34 14.96 -32.09
CA VAL A 10 -37.17 14.22 -31.54
C VAL A 10 -36.16 13.86 -32.63
N LEU A 11 -36.57 13.80 -33.88
CA LEU A 11 -35.74 13.47 -35.06
C LEU A 11 -35.08 14.70 -35.70
N ASP A 12 -35.36 15.90 -35.25
CA ASP A 12 -34.67 17.10 -35.75
C ASP A 12 -33.18 17.06 -35.41
N LYS A 13 -32.32 17.50 -36.33
CA LYS A 13 -30.85 17.41 -36.26
C LYS A 13 -30.28 18.02 -34.96
N HIS A 14 -30.99 18.98 -34.37
CA HIS A 14 -30.66 19.64 -33.09
C HIS A 14 -31.09 18.83 -31.87
N SER A 15 -32.13 18.01 -31.95
CA SER A 15 -32.60 17.17 -30.85
C SER A 15 -31.86 15.82 -30.80
N ARG A 16 -31.31 15.34 -31.90
CA ARG A 16 -30.68 14.01 -32.03
C ARG A 16 -29.49 13.83 -31.09
N SER A 17 -28.64 14.83 -30.92
CA SER A 17 -27.47 14.75 -30.01
C SER A 17 -27.88 14.66 -28.55
N ILE A 18 -28.91 15.38 -28.15
CA ILE A 18 -29.44 15.35 -26.76
C ILE A 18 -30.14 14.02 -26.50
N THR A 19 -30.95 13.54 -27.46
CA THR A 19 -31.63 12.24 -27.34
C THR A 19 -30.62 11.09 -27.27
N LEU A 20 -29.55 11.15 -28.07
CA LEU A 20 -28.48 10.15 -28.04
C LEU A 20 -27.71 10.21 -26.72
N ALA A 21 -27.41 11.40 -26.22
CA ALA A 21 -26.73 11.54 -24.92
C ALA A 21 -27.59 10.98 -23.77
N LEU A 22 -28.91 11.27 -23.77
CA LEU A 22 -29.86 10.70 -22.82
C LEU A 22 -29.94 9.18 -22.91
N ALA A 23 -29.99 8.62 -24.12
CA ALA A 23 -30.01 7.18 -24.34
C ALA A 23 -28.72 6.52 -23.83
N LEU A 24 -27.55 7.14 -24.03
CA LEU A 24 -26.27 6.67 -23.51
C LEU A 24 -26.21 6.73 -21.99
N LEU A 25 -26.77 7.76 -21.35
CA LEU A 25 -26.86 7.84 -19.89
C LEU A 25 -27.78 6.77 -19.32
N LEU A 26 -28.94 6.52 -19.97
CA LEU A 26 -29.82 5.42 -19.60
C LEU A 26 -29.15 4.06 -19.77
N LEU A 27 -28.42 3.87 -20.88
CA LEU A 27 -27.63 2.67 -21.10
C LEU A 27 -26.58 2.46 -19.99
N ALA A 28 -25.87 3.52 -19.61
CA ALA A 28 -24.91 3.47 -18.51
C ALA A 28 -25.55 3.01 -17.20
N TRP A 29 -26.78 3.43 -16.92
CA TRP A 29 -27.49 3.07 -15.68
C TRP A 29 -27.94 1.61 -15.65
N VAL A 30 -28.27 1.01 -16.80
CA VAL A 30 -28.74 -0.38 -16.91
C VAL A 30 -27.59 -1.36 -17.21
N MET A 31 -26.39 -0.85 -17.51
CA MET A 31 -25.25 -1.66 -17.96
C MET A 31 -24.76 -2.59 -16.83
N PRO A 32 -24.78 -3.92 -17.01
CA PRO A 32 -24.27 -4.83 -15.99
C PRO A 32 -22.75 -4.76 -15.89
N ALA A 33 -22.20 -5.09 -14.73
CA ALA A 33 -20.78 -5.29 -14.56
C ALA A 33 -20.29 -6.47 -15.41
N PHE A 34 -19.17 -6.30 -16.08
CA PHE A 34 -18.53 -7.33 -16.89
C PHE A 34 -17.48 -8.07 -16.07
N ASN A 35 -17.57 -9.39 -16.03
CA ASN A 35 -16.58 -10.21 -15.37
C ASN A 35 -15.33 -10.37 -16.25
N GLN A 36 -14.20 -9.88 -15.78
CA GLN A 36 -12.90 -10.04 -16.43
C GLN A 36 -11.96 -10.85 -15.54
N SER A 37 -11.29 -11.85 -16.12
CA SER A 37 -10.22 -12.55 -15.41
C SER A 37 -9.00 -11.63 -15.28
N ARG A 38 -8.60 -11.37 -14.04
CA ARG A 38 -7.41 -10.56 -13.70
C ARG A 38 -6.50 -11.33 -12.78
N ALA A 39 -5.20 -11.05 -12.87
CA ALA A 39 -4.24 -11.47 -11.89
C ALA A 39 -4.52 -10.72 -10.57
N THR A 40 -4.84 -11.45 -9.51
CA THR A 40 -5.08 -10.92 -8.16
C THR A 40 -4.15 -11.60 -7.18
N TYR A 41 -4.01 -11.03 -6.00
CA TYR A 41 -3.08 -11.48 -4.97
C TYR A 41 -3.81 -11.64 -3.64
N ASP A 42 -3.56 -12.73 -2.95
CA ASP A 42 -4.11 -13.00 -1.62
C ASP A 42 -2.96 -13.10 -0.62
N TYR A 43 -2.92 -12.17 0.35
CA TYR A 43 -1.85 -12.10 1.33
C TYR A 43 -2.36 -12.04 2.77
N LEU A 44 -1.65 -12.73 3.66
CA LEU A 44 -1.61 -12.47 5.09
C LEU A 44 -0.29 -11.76 5.38
N VAL A 45 -0.34 -10.46 5.68
CA VAL A 45 0.82 -9.67 6.04
C VAL A 45 0.98 -9.70 7.55
N VAL A 46 2.09 -10.23 8.01
CA VAL A 46 2.43 -10.37 9.43
C VAL A 46 3.51 -9.37 9.78
N PHE A 47 3.21 -8.56 10.78
CA PHE A 47 4.15 -7.59 11.33
C PHE A 47 4.78 -8.15 12.59
N ASP A 48 6.09 -8.19 12.63
CA ASP A 48 6.84 -8.33 13.86
C ASP A 48 6.65 -7.04 14.68
N ILE A 49 6.06 -7.17 15.87
CA ILE A 49 5.79 -6.07 16.80
C ILE A 49 6.65 -6.13 18.05
N THR A 50 7.72 -6.93 18.03
CA THR A 50 8.68 -7.04 19.12
C THR A 50 9.51 -5.76 19.31
N GLN A 51 10.20 -5.63 20.42
CA GLN A 51 10.88 -4.37 20.77
C GLN A 51 12.03 -4.01 19.84
N SER A 52 12.67 -4.98 19.19
CA SER A 52 13.71 -4.73 18.20
C SER A 52 13.19 -3.95 16.98
N MET A 53 11.89 -4.07 16.66
CA MET A 53 11.22 -3.32 15.61
C MET A 53 10.94 -1.84 15.97
N ASN A 54 11.19 -1.43 17.23
CA ASN A 54 11.14 -0.04 17.65
C ASN A 54 12.44 0.73 17.33
N VAL A 55 13.52 0.07 16.91
CA VAL A 55 14.76 0.73 16.48
C VAL A 55 14.45 1.69 15.33
N ALA A 56 14.91 2.95 15.46
CA ALA A 56 14.65 4.02 14.50
C ALA A 56 15.81 4.17 13.52
N ASP A 57 16.00 3.22 12.64
CA ASP A 57 17.04 3.20 11.61
C ASP A 57 16.51 3.48 10.18
N TYR A 58 15.25 3.87 10.07
CA TYR A 58 14.63 4.39 8.85
C TYR A 58 14.29 5.87 8.95
N LYS A 59 13.84 6.44 7.84
CA LYS A 59 13.26 7.79 7.76
C LYS A 59 11.93 7.77 7.01
N LEU A 60 10.97 8.54 7.50
CA LEU A 60 9.74 8.88 6.78
C LEU A 60 9.76 10.39 6.51
N GLY A 61 10.06 10.77 5.27
CA GLY A 61 10.49 12.14 4.97
C GLY A 61 11.81 12.44 5.68
N GLU A 62 11.87 13.53 6.43
CA GLU A 62 13.05 13.92 7.22
C GLU A 62 13.03 13.35 8.66
N ALA A 63 11.90 12.82 9.12
CA ALA A 63 11.75 12.32 10.48
C ALA A 63 12.31 10.89 10.64
N PRO A 64 13.05 10.60 11.73
CA PRO A 64 13.40 9.23 12.09
C PRO A 64 12.15 8.38 12.27
N ALA A 65 12.19 7.15 11.80
CA ALA A 65 11.08 6.21 11.90
C ALA A 65 11.56 4.85 12.39
N SER A 66 10.74 4.23 13.25
CA SER A 66 10.99 2.86 13.67
C SER A 66 10.79 1.88 12.50
N ARG A 67 11.42 0.72 12.58
CA ARG A 67 11.28 -0.38 11.61
C ARG A 67 9.81 -0.72 11.39
N LEU A 68 9.04 -0.84 12.47
CA LEU A 68 7.61 -1.13 12.41
C LEU A 68 6.82 -0.01 11.71
N ALA A 69 7.09 1.26 12.04
CA ALA A 69 6.42 2.39 11.39
C ALA A 69 6.72 2.43 9.88
N TYR A 70 7.97 2.15 9.51
CA TYR A 70 8.37 2.10 8.11
C TYR A 70 7.72 0.92 7.36
N ALA A 71 7.67 -0.27 7.98
CA ALA A 71 7.00 -1.45 7.43
C ALA A 71 5.51 -1.19 7.18
N ARG A 72 4.81 -0.52 8.11
CA ARG A 72 3.40 -0.11 7.92
C ARG A 72 3.23 0.86 6.76
N GLU A 73 4.10 1.88 6.66
CA GLU A 73 4.02 2.83 5.55
C GLU A 73 4.33 2.18 4.19
N ALA A 74 5.30 1.28 4.13
CA ALA A 74 5.57 0.48 2.94
C ALA A 74 4.35 -0.37 2.55
N THR A 75 3.69 -0.99 3.53
CA THR A 75 2.46 -1.77 3.32
C THR A 75 1.31 -0.89 2.83
N ARG A 76 1.13 0.30 3.40
CA ARG A 76 0.14 1.28 2.94
C ARG A 76 0.33 1.63 1.46
N ARG A 77 1.57 1.79 1.02
CA ARG A 77 1.89 2.07 -0.39
C ARG A 77 1.63 0.85 -1.27
N ALA A 78 2.06 -0.33 -0.82
CA ALA A 78 1.85 -1.57 -1.55
C ALA A 78 0.36 -1.88 -1.77
N LEU A 79 -0.52 -1.58 -0.79
CA LEU A 79 -1.97 -1.71 -0.94
C LEU A 79 -2.53 -0.91 -2.12
N ARG A 80 -2.00 0.30 -2.39
CA ARG A 80 -2.45 1.13 -3.52
C ARG A 80 -2.07 0.54 -4.88
N ASP A 81 -0.99 -0.23 -4.90
CA ASP A 81 -0.44 -0.80 -6.13
C ASP A 81 -1.06 -2.15 -6.47
N LEU A 82 -1.80 -2.76 -5.54
CA LEU A 82 -2.48 -4.03 -5.77
C LEU A 82 -3.73 -3.84 -6.64
N PRO A 83 -3.95 -4.72 -7.62
CA PRO A 83 -5.16 -4.68 -8.45
C PRO A 83 -6.40 -5.03 -7.61
N CYS A 84 -7.54 -4.40 -7.94
CA CYS A 84 -8.83 -4.75 -7.36
C CYS A 84 -9.14 -6.24 -7.57
N GLY A 85 -9.79 -6.86 -6.58
CA GLY A 85 -9.98 -8.29 -6.48
C GLY A 85 -8.90 -9.00 -5.66
N SER A 86 -7.76 -8.33 -5.39
CA SER A 86 -6.76 -8.80 -4.42
C SER A 86 -7.29 -8.72 -3.00
N ARG A 87 -6.81 -9.59 -2.11
CA ARG A 87 -7.25 -9.67 -0.72
C ARG A 87 -6.05 -9.59 0.20
N VAL A 88 -6.15 -8.77 1.23
CA VAL A 88 -5.09 -8.60 2.23
C VAL A 88 -5.68 -8.68 3.62
N GLY A 89 -4.97 -9.36 4.51
CA GLY A 89 -5.27 -9.46 5.93
C GLY A 89 -4.02 -9.20 6.75
N TRP A 90 -4.20 -9.06 8.06
CA TRP A 90 -3.14 -8.71 9.00
C TRP A 90 -2.91 -9.78 10.03
N GLY A 91 -1.65 -10.02 10.34
CA GLY A 91 -1.20 -10.75 11.52
C GLY A 91 -0.22 -9.91 12.31
N ALA A 92 -0.10 -10.19 13.60
CA ALA A 92 0.95 -9.66 14.46
C ALA A 92 1.74 -10.82 15.06
N PHE A 93 3.06 -10.65 15.06
CA PHE A 93 3.99 -11.58 15.70
C PHE A 93 4.61 -10.93 16.93
N ALA A 94 4.54 -11.63 18.05
CA ALA A 94 5.30 -11.36 19.26
C ALA A 94 5.60 -12.67 19.97
N GLU A 95 6.64 -12.66 20.81
CA GLU A 95 7.06 -13.82 21.58
C GLU A 95 7.43 -15.02 20.68
N TYR A 96 6.55 -16.01 20.55
CA TYR A 96 6.76 -17.21 19.70
C TYR A 96 5.57 -17.45 18.75
N ARG A 97 4.56 -16.58 18.74
CA ARG A 97 3.29 -16.83 18.07
C ARG A 97 2.89 -15.69 17.14
N THR A 98 2.31 -16.05 16.02
CA THR A 98 1.58 -15.12 15.14
C THR A 98 0.09 -15.23 15.39
N LEU A 99 -0.57 -14.11 15.65
CA LEU A 99 -2.02 -14.00 15.77
C LEU A 99 -2.61 -13.38 14.52
N LEU A 100 -3.69 -13.97 14.01
CA LEU A 100 -4.49 -13.39 12.93
C LEU A 100 -5.32 -12.22 13.51
N LEU A 101 -5.06 -11.00 13.07
CA LEU A 101 -5.80 -9.81 13.49
C LEU A 101 -6.99 -9.51 12.57
N LEU A 102 -6.80 -9.71 11.28
CA LEU A 102 -7.81 -9.48 10.25
C LEU A 102 -7.65 -10.54 9.16
N ALA A 103 -8.71 -11.30 8.91
CA ALA A 103 -8.74 -12.21 7.76
C ALA A 103 -8.67 -11.42 6.44
N PRO A 104 -8.08 -11.98 5.36
CA PRO A 104 -7.95 -11.27 4.10
C PRO A 104 -9.29 -10.81 3.52
N ILE A 105 -9.43 -9.50 3.33
CA ILE A 105 -10.58 -8.82 2.70
C ILE A 105 -10.15 -8.15 1.40
N GLU A 106 -11.10 -7.87 0.51
CA GLU A 106 -10.82 -7.29 -0.82
C GLU A 106 -10.34 -5.83 -0.68
N VAL A 107 -9.25 -5.53 -1.41
CA VAL A 107 -8.49 -4.29 -1.21
C VAL A 107 -9.29 -3.06 -1.64
N CYS A 108 -9.93 -3.06 -2.80
CA CYS A 108 -10.62 -1.87 -3.31
C CYS A 108 -11.92 -1.57 -2.57
N ALA A 109 -12.70 -2.60 -2.27
CA ALA A 109 -13.97 -2.45 -1.55
C ALA A 109 -13.80 -2.03 -0.08
N HIS A 110 -12.68 -2.43 0.53
CA HIS A 110 -12.40 -2.20 1.96
C HIS A 110 -11.12 -1.42 2.20
N TYR A 111 -10.74 -0.54 1.26
CA TYR A 111 -9.46 0.17 1.33
C TYR A 111 -9.31 1.02 2.60
N SER A 112 -10.35 1.77 2.96
CA SER A 112 -10.38 2.59 4.18
C SER A 112 -10.27 1.77 5.45
N ASP A 113 -10.96 0.61 5.50
CA ASP A 113 -10.94 -0.28 6.66
C ASP A 113 -9.58 -0.93 6.85
N LEU A 114 -8.95 -1.35 5.73
CA LEU A 114 -7.59 -1.85 5.72
C LEU A 114 -6.60 -0.81 6.24
N LEU A 115 -6.70 0.45 5.80
CA LEU A 115 -5.81 1.51 6.30
C LEU A 115 -6.05 1.80 7.78
N ALA A 116 -7.31 1.92 8.20
CA ALA A 116 -7.65 2.21 9.59
C ALA A 116 -7.20 1.09 10.54
N SER A 117 -7.30 -0.18 10.12
CA SER A 117 -6.83 -1.32 10.90
C SER A 117 -5.30 -1.42 10.91
N LEU A 118 -4.64 -1.14 9.79
CA LEU A 118 -3.18 -1.09 9.69
C LEU A 118 -2.57 -0.06 10.65
N ASP A 119 -3.22 1.10 10.78
CA ASP A 119 -2.76 2.18 11.67
C ASP A 119 -2.79 1.81 13.16
N ARG A 120 -3.59 0.82 13.53
CA ARG A 120 -3.71 0.33 14.90
C ARG A 120 -2.67 -0.72 15.26
N ILE A 121 -1.95 -1.29 14.27
CA ILE A 121 -0.91 -2.29 14.54
C ILE A 121 0.33 -1.57 15.08
N ASP A 122 0.62 -1.77 16.35
CA ASP A 122 1.80 -1.18 17.00
C ASP A 122 2.34 -2.07 18.15
N GLY A 123 3.45 -1.65 18.74
CA GLY A 123 4.12 -2.40 19.81
C GLY A 123 3.33 -2.57 21.10
N ARG A 124 2.24 -1.80 21.32
CA ARG A 124 1.34 -1.95 22.49
C ARG A 124 0.49 -3.22 22.42
N MET A 125 0.37 -3.80 21.24
CA MET A 125 -0.32 -5.09 21.04
C MET A 125 0.53 -6.29 21.48
N ARG A 126 1.78 -6.08 21.85
CA ARG A 126 2.71 -7.12 22.29
C ARG A 126 2.20 -7.78 23.57
N TRP A 127 2.23 -9.11 23.63
CA TRP A 127 1.79 -9.90 24.80
C TRP A 127 2.94 -10.60 25.51
N GLY A 128 4.19 -10.41 25.06
CA GLY A 128 5.40 -10.96 25.66
C GLY A 128 6.65 -10.23 25.19
N GLU A 129 7.76 -10.45 25.89
CA GLU A 129 9.03 -9.76 25.62
C GLU A 129 10.00 -10.60 24.76
N ALA A 130 9.75 -11.90 24.64
CA ALA A 130 10.57 -12.76 23.80
C ALA A 130 10.31 -12.51 22.30
N SER A 131 11.24 -12.94 21.47
CA SER A 131 11.16 -12.88 20.01
C SER A 131 11.74 -14.17 19.43
N GLU A 132 10.90 -15.18 19.22
CA GLU A 132 11.27 -16.41 18.55
C GLU A 132 10.76 -16.40 17.10
N VAL A 133 11.42 -15.63 16.23
CA VAL A 133 10.98 -15.30 14.87
C VAL A 133 10.67 -16.54 14.06
N TRP A 134 11.52 -17.57 14.14
CA TRP A 134 11.31 -18.78 13.38
C TRP A 134 10.02 -19.52 13.80
N LYS A 135 9.65 -19.56 15.10
CA LYS A 135 8.34 -20.06 15.54
C LYS A 135 7.22 -19.18 15.03
N GLY A 136 7.41 -17.85 15.06
CA GLY A 136 6.46 -16.88 14.53
C GLY A 136 6.13 -17.14 13.06
N VAL A 137 7.13 -17.44 12.22
CA VAL A 137 6.94 -17.81 10.81
C VAL A 137 6.12 -19.10 10.67
N LEU A 138 6.40 -20.12 11.46
CA LEU A 138 5.62 -21.36 11.44
C LEU A 138 4.17 -21.13 11.87
N TRP A 139 3.93 -20.30 12.88
CA TRP A 139 2.58 -19.92 13.28
C TRP A 139 1.88 -19.07 12.22
N ALA A 140 2.60 -18.24 11.47
CA ALA A 140 2.04 -17.50 10.33
C ALA A 140 1.58 -18.44 9.21
N ILE A 141 2.35 -19.50 8.94
CA ILE A 141 1.98 -20.56 7.99
C ILE A 141 0.70 -21.28 8.46
N ARG A 142 0.60 -21.64 9.74
CA ARG A 142 -0.61 -22.25 10.32
C ARG A 142 -1.82 -21.33 10.17
N ALA A 143 -1.69 -20.05 10.57
CA ALA A 143 -2.75 -19.06 10.43
C ALA A 143 -3.22 -18.90 8.97
N ALA A 144 -2.30 -18.94 8.02
CA ALA A 144 -2.63 -18.93 6.61
C ALA A 144 -3.39 -20.20 6.17
N LYS A 145 -2.99 -21.40 6.65
CA LYS A 145 -3.66 -22.67 6.34
C LYS A 145 -5.11 -22.70 6.87
N GLU A 146 -5.34 -22.16 8.06
CA GLU A 146 -6.65 -22.05 8.69
C GLU A 146 -7.53 -20.98 8.03
N THR A 147 -6.91 -20.06 7.27
CA THR A 147 -7.62 -18.97 6.60
C THR A 147 -8.20 -19.45 5.26
N ARG A 148 -9.49 -19.12 5.02
CA ARG A 148 -10.17 -19.48 3.77
C ARG A 148 -9.39 -18.99 2.53
N GLY A 149 -9.09 -19.92 1.63
CA GLY A 149 -8.36 -19.66 0.38
C GLY A 149 -6.86 -19.69 0.53
N VAL A 150 -6.34 -20.03 1.70
CA VAL A 150 -4.91 -20.17 2.01
C VAL A 150 -4.08 -19.04 1.38
N PRO A 151 -4.10 -17.83 1.95
CA PRO A 151 -3.33 -16.70 1.41
C PRO A 151 -1.82 -16.98 1.44
N ASN A 152 -1.08 -16.31 0.58
CA ASN A 152 0.38 -16.27 0.70
C ASN A 152 0.76 -15.44 1.95
N VAL A 153 1.88 -15.77 2.59
CA VAL A 153 2.35 -15.05 3.78
C VAL A 153 3.39 -14.01 3.39
N ILE A 154 3.31 -12.82 3.96
CA ILE A 154 4.38 -11.82 3.97
C ILE A 154 4.74 -11.59 5.43
N PHE A 155 5.94 -11.95 5.83
CA PHE A 155 6.41 -11.80 7.21
C PHE A 155 7.50 -10.73 7.26
N LEU A 156 7.23 -9.63 7.96
CA LEU A 156 8.12 -8.46 8.07
C LEU A 156 8.80 -8.49 9.43
N SER A 157 10.12 -8.68 9.47
CA SER A 157 10.91 -8.78 10.71
C SER A 157 12.36 -8.37 10.47
N ASP A 158 13.07 -7.98 11.52
CA ASP A 158 14.52 -7.82 11.51
C ASP A 158 15.28 -9.14 11.76
N GLY A 159 14.54 -10.20 12.12
CA GLY A 159 15.09 -11.52 12.40
C GLY A 159 15.81 -11.62 13.74
N HIS A 160 15.61 -10.68 14.67
CA HIS A 160 16.21 -10.70 15.98
C HIS A 160 15.54 -11.76 16.86
N GLU A 161 16.32 -12.79 17.27
CA GLU A 161 15.87 -13.85 18.18
C GLU A 161 16.20 -13.49 19.63
N ALA A 162 15.21 -13.52 20.51
CA ALA A 162 15.35 -13.30 21.95
C ALA A 162 14.46 -14.28 22.75
N PRO A 163 15.00 -15.33 23.40
CA PRO A 163 16.43 -15.63 23.54
C PRO A 163 17.08 -16.07 22.22
N PRO A 164 18.40 -15.87 22.07
CA PRO A 164 19.12 -16.30 20.90
C PRO A 164 19.03 -17.83 20.71
N LEU A 165 18.95 -18.24 19.45
CA LEU A 165 18.90 -19.66 19.12
C LEU A 165 20.22 -20.37 19.48
N ALA A 166 20.11 -21.53 20.12
CA ALA A 166 21.24 -22.44 20.22
C ALA A 166 21.63 -22.95 18.83
N THR A 167 22.92 -23.11 18.58
CA THR A 167 23.43 -23.57 17.28
C THR A 167 22.76 -24.86 16.85
N GLY A 168 22.02 -24.84 15.73
CA GLY A 168 21.37 -26.02 15.15
C GLY A 168 19.98 -26.36 15.72
N ALA A 169 19.46 -25.58 16.65
CA ALA A 169 18.14 -25.84 17.24
C ALA A 169 17.00 -25.13 16.44
N HIS A 170 16.38 -25.88 15.56
CA HIS A 170 15.14 -25.46 14.87
C HIS A 170 14.02 -26.43 15.25
N PRO A 171 13.07 -26.06 16.14
CA PRO A 171 11.90 -26.91 16.37
C PRO A 171 11.10 -27.07 15.08
N GLN A 172 10.82 -28.30 14.72
CA GLN A 172 9.99 -28.66 13.58
C GLN A 172 8.53 -28.82 14.05
N PHE A 173 7.60 -28.41 13.21
CA PHE A 173 6.18 -28.73 13.39
C PHE A 173 5.79 -29.76 12.35
N ASP A 174 5.31 -30.93 12.79
CA ASP A 174 4.94 -32.03 11.91
C ASP A 174 3.82 -31.68 10.91
N ASP A 175 3.03 -30.65 11.23
CA ASP A 175 1.88 -30.19 10.44
C ASP A 175 2.21 -29.10 9.41
N VAL A 176 3.46 -28.63 9.35
CA VAL A 176 3.91 -27.60 8.40
C VAL A 176 5.00 -28.19 7.50
N LYS A 177 4.69 -28.28 6.20
CA LYS A 177 5.65 -28.75 5.19
C LYS A 177 6.22 -27.56 4.41
N PRO A 178 7.54 -27.55 4.11
CA PRO A 178 8.14 -26.51 3.27
C PRO A 178 7.41 -26.36 1.94
N GLY A 179 7.07 -25.12 1.56
CA GLY A 179 6.40 -24.81 0.30
C GLY A 179 4.89 -25.09 0.26
N GLU A 180 4.27 -25.61 1.32
CA GLU A 180 2.82 -25.83 1.40
C GLU A 180 2.05 -24.50 1.37
N VAL A 181 2.55 -23.48 2.06
CA VAL A 181 2.16 -22.09 1.95
C VAL A 181 3.31 -21.34 1.30
N ARG A 182 3.02 -20.49 0.33
CA ARG A 182 4.04 -19.67 -0.32
C ARG A 182 4.11 -18.32 0.36
N GLY A 183 5.24 -17.62 0.26
CA GLY A 183 5.35 -16.32 0.90
C GLY A 183 6.68 -15.65 0.69
N TRP A 184 6.81 -14.52 1.39
CA TRP A 184 8.01 -13.71 1.49
C TRP A 184 8.40 -13.53 2.95
N LEU A 185 9.68 -13.69 3.25
CA LEU A 185 10.31 -13.09 4.42
C LEU A 185 10.92 -11.75 4.01
N ILE A 186 10.42 -10.67 4.60
CA ILE A 186 10.88 -9.32 4.30
C ILE A 186 11.76 -8.86 5.45
N GLY A 187 13.06 -8.73 5.19
CA GLY A 187 14.02 -8.23 6.16
C GLY A 187 13.89 -6.72 6.35
N VAL A 188 13.65 -6.29 7.58
CA VAL A 188 13.44 -4.89 7.95
C VAL A 188 14.57 -4.42 8.86
N GLY A 189 15.27 -3.34 8.49
CA GLY A 189 16.35 -2.76 9.30
C GLY A 189 17.67 -2.54 8.55
N GLY A 190 18.56 -1.82 9.22
CA GLY A 190 19.94 -1.60 8.79
C GLY A 190 20.89 -2.66 9.33
N TYR A 191 22.13 -2.63 8.86
CA TYR A 191 23.19 -3.55 9.32
C TYR A 191 23.98 -3.03 10.53
N THR A 192 23.73 -1.79 10.95
CA THR A 192 24.38 -1.21 12.12
C THR A 192 23.68 -1.69 13.38
N LEU A 193 24.44 -2.21 14.34
CA LEU A 193 23.91 -2.55 15.65
C LEU A 193 23.50 -1.29 16.40
N LEU A 194 22.24 -1.20 16.77
CA LEU A 194 21.65 -0.09 17.49
C LEU A 194 20.97 -0.57 18.77
N PRO A 195 20.96 0.26 19.84
CA PRO A 195 20.28 -0.08 21.08
C PRO A 195 18.79 -0.30 20.86
N ILE A 196 18.24 -1.36 21.43
CA ILE A 196 16.81 -1.65 21.36
C ILE A 196 16.06 -0.78 22.36
N PRO A 197 15.13 0.09 21.93
CA PRO A 197 14.32 0.88 22.84
C PRO A 197 13.42 -0.03 23.68
N ARG A 198 13.43 0.18 25.01
CA ARG A 198 12.50 -0.46 25.93
C ARG A 198 11.25 0.42 26.05
N THR A 199 10.08 -0.15 25.78
CA THR A 199 8.80 0.56 25.87
C THR A 199 7.92 -0.04 26.95
N ASP A 200 7.13 0.83 27.60
CA ASP A 200 6.05 0.42 28.50
C ASP A 200 4.81 -0.06 27.72
N ASP A 201 3.75 -0.45 28.45
CA ASP A 201 2.49 -0.95 27.89
C ASP A 201 1.75 0.15 27.10
N GLU A 202 2.03 1.42 27.38
CA GLU A 202 1.49 2.56 26.64
C GLU A 202 2.31 2.90 25.38
N GLY A 203 3.42 2.19 25.16
CA GLY A 203 4.32 2.37 24.01
C GLY A 203 5.30 3.53 24.16
N ARG A 204 5.46 4.11 25.36
CA ARG A 204 6.42 5.16 25.65
C ARG A 204 7.80 4.56 25.87
N VAL A 205 8.83 5.18 25.29
CA VAL A 205 10.22 4.76 25.52
C VAL A 205 10.62 5.11 26.95
N ILE A 206 10.93 4.08 27.75
CA ILE A 206 11.37 4.18 29.13
C ILE A 206 12.88 3.96 29.31
N GLY A 207 13.60 3.74 28.21
CA GLY A 207 15.04 3.52 28.17
C GLY A 207 15.45 2.60 27.04
N TYR A 208 16.55 1.88 27.27
CA TYR A 208 17.08 0.89 26.33
C TYR A 208 17.41 -0.39 27.09
N TRP A 209 17.28 -1.53 26.39
CA TRP A 209 17.74 -2.81 26.93
C TRP A 209 19.24 -2.77 27.15
N ARG A 210 19.71 -3.37 28.26
CA ARG A 210 21.12 -3.51 28.61
C ARG A 210 21.57 -4.95 28.50
N ALA A 211 22.87 -5.16 28.44
CA ALA A 211 23.41 -6.51 28.32
C ALA A 211 23.01 -7.43 29.49
N GLU A 212 22.86 -6.87 30.69
CA GLU A 212 22.41 -7.58 31.89
C GLU A 212 20.93 -7.94 31.91
N ASP A 213 20.10 -7.25 31.09
CA ASP A 213 18.64 -7.43 31.05
C ASP A 213 18.20 -8.53 30.10
N VAL A 214 19.11 -9.06 29.24
CA VAL A 214 18.78 -10.02 28.18
C VAL A 214 19.70 -11.24 28.23
N VAL A 215 19.18 -12.38 27.78
CA VAL A 215 19.98 -13.58 27.62
C VAL A 215 21.02 -13.33 26.53
N GLN A 216 22.27 -13.53 26.88
CA GLN A 216 23.40 -13.41 25.95
C GLN A 216 23.75 -14.78 25.37
N THR A 217 24.15 -14.83 24.11
CA THR A 217 24.76 -16.03 23.56
C THR A 217 26.12 -16.25 24.22
N ASP A 218 26.44 -17.49 24.57
CA ASP A 218 27.81 -17.84 24.95
C ASP A 218 28.73 -17.42 23.80
N ALA A 219 29.78 -16.68 24.13
CA ALA A 219 30.79 -16.29 23.16
C ALA A 219 31.42 -17.61 22.64
N GLY A 220 30.97 -18.08 21.47
CA GLY A 220 31.69 -19.17 20.78
C GLY A 220 33.15 -18.76 20.61
N ASP A 221 34.05 -19.70 20.38
CA ASP A 221 35.54 -19.61 20.34
C ASP A 221 36.21 -18.31 19.83
N GLY A 222 35.43 -17.30 19.45
CA GLY A 222 35.88 -16.01 18.95
C GLY A 222 35.96 -14.86 19.98
N GLY A 223 35.67 -15.07 21.27
CA GLY A 223 35.95 -14.13 22.38
C GLY A 223 35.24 -12.77 22.36
N GLY A 224 34.26 -12.56 21.50
CA GLY A 224 33.46 -11.32 21.44
C GLY A 224 32.29 -11.35 22.43
N ALA A 225 32.14 -10.28 23.25
CA ALA A 225 30.97 -10.15 24.11
C ALA A 225 29.68 -10.19 23.27
N SER A 226 28.72 -11.01 23.69
CA SER A 226 27.39 -11.06 23.08
C SER A 226 26.73 -9.68 23.15
N ARG A 227 25.95 -9.34 22.13
CA ARG A 227 25.34 -8.00 21.93
C ARG A 227 23.86 -8.09 21.69
N GLU A 228 23.17 -9.03 22.35
CA GLU A 228 21.74 -9.30 22.13
C GLU A 228 20.82 -8.17 22.61
N HIS A 229 21.33 -7.21 23.40
CA HIS A 229 20.65 -5.96 23.72
C HIS A 229 20.67 -4.92 22.59
N LEU A 230 21.41 -5.22 21.50
CA LEU A 230 21.49 -4.42 20.27
C LEU A 230 20.83 -5.17 19.14
N SER A 231 20.16 -4.47 18.23
CA SER A 231 19.58 -5.05 17.04
C SER A 231 20.14 -4.46 15.75
N ALA A 232 20.38 -5.35 14.80
CA ALA A 232 20.59 -5.08 13.38
C ALA A 232 19.83 -6.12 12.57
N LEU A 233 19.61 -5.87 11.30
CA LEU A 233 18.98 -6.84 10.40
C LEU A 233 19.81 -8.16 10.38
N ARG A 234 19.20 -9.25 10.80
CA ARG A 234 19.78 -10.60 10.79
C ARG A 234 19.54 -11.30 9.44
N GLU A 235 19.99 -10.66 8.36
CA GLU A 235 19.67 -11.09 6.99
C GLU A 235 20.04 -12.56 6.71
N ARG A 236 21.20 -13.01 7.18
CA ARG A 236 21.64 -14.40 6.97
C ARG A 236 20.66 -15.38 7.61
N HIS A 237 20.17 -15.07 8.81
CA HIS A 237 19.18 -15.88 9.52
C HIS A 237 17.85 -15.94 8.77
N LEU A 238 17.32 -14.77 8.36
CA LEU A 238 16.06 -14.70 7.61
C LEU A 238 16.14 -15.43 6.26
N ARG A 239 17.27 -15.33 5.54
CA ARG A 239 17.48 -16.08 4.28
C ARG A 239 17.51 -17.59 4.51
N ALA A 240 18.16 -18.04 5.57
CA ALA A 240 18.19 -19.46 5.92
C ALA A 240 16.78 -19.96 6.26
N LEU A 241 16.03 -19.22 7.09
CA LEU A 241 14.67 -19.52 7.47
C LEU A 241 13.72 -19.53 6.25
N ALA A 242 13.84 -18.54 5.36
CA ALA A 242 13.06 -18.49 4.12
C ALA A 242 13.26 -19.75 3.28
N LYS A 243 14.50 -20.17 3.10
CA LYS A 243 14.83 -21.39 2.37
C LYS A 243 14.24 -22.63 3.03
N GLU A 244 14.27 -22.71 4.36
CA GLU A 244 13.76 -23.85 5.12
C GLU A 244 12.25 -24.02 4.97
N VAL A 245 11.48 -22.90 5.04
CA VAL A 245 10.02 -22.93 4.90
C VAL A 245 9.53 -22.85 3.45
N GLY A 246 10.44 -22.65 2.48
CA GLY A 246 10.09 -22.50 1.06
C GLY A 246 9.53 -21.12 0.71
N PHE A 247 9.94 -20.08 1.45
CA PHE A 247 9.61 -18.68 1.15
C PHE A 247 10.71 -18.03 0.31
N GLU A 248 10.33 -16.95 -0.37
CA GLU A 248 11.29 -16.02 -0.97
C GLU A 248 11.79 -15.04 0.10
N TYR A 249 12.94 -14.44 -0.15
CA TYR A 249 13.49 -13.39 0.71
C TYR A 249 13.68 -12.09 -0.07
N ALA A 250 13.29 -10.97 0.55
CA ALA A 250 13.63 -9.62 0.08
C ALA A 250 13.95 -8.72 1.28
N ARG A 251 14.75 -7.67 1.03
CA ARG A 251 15.00 -6.64 2.03
C ARG A 251 14.11 -5.43 1.76
N LEU A 252 13.59 -4.83 2.81
CA LEU A 252 12.83 -3.59 2.74
C LEU A 252 13.79 -2.39 2.62
N GLU A 253 14.33 -2.18 1.43
CA GLU A 253 15.26 -1.08 1.14
C GLU A 253 14.53 0.24 0.89
N GLY A 254 13.34 0.16 0.33
CA GLY A 254 12.48 1.29 0.03
C GLY A 254 11.01 0.88 -0.05
N PRO A 255 10.10 1.86 -0.10
CA PRO A 255 8.66 1.54 -0.14
C PRO A 255 8.25 0.74 -1.38
N ALA A 256 8.98 0.87 -2.50
CA ALA A 256 8.71 0.13 -3.72
C ALA A 256 9.06 -1.36 -3.60
N SER A 257 10.07 -1.73 -2.79
CA SER A 257 10.51 -3.13 -2.67
C SER A 257 9.41 -4.06 -2.16
N LEU A 258 8.54 -3.59 -1.26
CA LEU A 258 7.39 -4.37 -0.80
C LEU A 258 6.29 -4.44 -1.88
N SER A 259 6.02 -3.34 -2.60
CA SER A 259 5.08 -3.34 -3.71
C SER A 259 5.49 -4.33 -4.80
N ASP A 260 6.79 -4.39 -5.13
CA ASP A 260 7.33 -5.31 -6.12
C ASP A 260 7.18 -6.77 -5.66
N ALA A 261 7.50 -7.07 -4.40
CA ALA A 261 7.29 -8.39 -3.81
C ALA A 261 5.82 -8.81 -3.82
N MET A 262 4.90 -7.89 -3.48
CA MET A 262 3.46 -8.16 -3.45
C MET A 262 2.83 -8.28 -4.86
N ARG A 263 3.48 -7.80 -5.89
CA ARG A 263 3.04 -7.88 -7.29
C ARG A 263 3.79 -8.93 -8.10
N ASP A 264 4.62 -9.73 -7.49
CA ASP A 264 5.35 -10.80 -8.17
C ASP A 264 4.36 -11.76 -8.85
N PRO A 265 4.43 -11.91 -10.18
CA PRO A 265 3.51 -12.77 -10.94
C PRO A 265 3.47 -14.22 -10.47
N ARG A 266 4.51 -14.70 -9.82
CA ARG A 266 4.57 -16.06 -9.27
C ARG A 266 3.51 -16.31 -8.19
N PHE A 267 3.04 -15.27 -7.51
CA PHE A 267 2.02 -15.32 -6.45
C PHE A 267 0.63 -14.95 -6.95
N ALA A 268 0.50 -14.58 -8.22
CA ALA A 268 -0.77 -14.20 -8.82
C ALA A 268 -1.74 -15.38 -8.89
N ARG A 269 -3.02 -15.07 -8.65
CA ARG A 269 -4.15 -15.99 -8.81
C ARG A 269 -5.16 -15.38 -9.77
N PRO A 270 -5.50 -16.06 -10.87
CA PRO A 270 -6.54 -15.57 -11.77
C PRO A 270 -7.88 -15.56 -11.03
N ARG A 271 -8.55 -14.42 -11.01
CA ARG A 271 -9.88 -14.28 -10.42
C ARG A 271 -10.77 -13.50 -11.35
N SER A 272 -12.01 -13.94 -11.49
CA SER A 272 -13.04 -13.17 -12.16
C SER A 272 -13.46 -11.99 -11.29
N VAL A 273 -13.16 -10.78 -11.75
CA VAL A 273 -13.45 -9.54 -11.04
C VAL A 273 -14.47 -8.74 -11.85
N PRO A 274 -15.58 -8.27 -11.24
CA PRO A 274 -16.52 -7.41 -11.91
C PRO A 274 -15.86 -6.06 -12.24
N ILE A 275 -16.00 -5.62 -13.49
CA ILE A 275 -15.52 -4.32 -13.95
C ILE A 275 -16.72 -3.53 -14.40
N ASP A 276 -16.84 -2.33 -13.85
CA ASP A 276 -17.86 -1.39 -14.25
C ASP A 276 -17.39 -0.59 -15.47
N LEU A 277 -18.05 -0.79 -16.59
CA LEU A 277 -17.78 -0.07 -17.84
C LEU A 277 -18.80 1.05 -18.10
N TYR A 278 -19.67 1.36 -17.14
CA TYR A 278 -20.69 2.41 -17.28
C TYR A 278 -20.11 3.80 -17.61
N TRP A 279 -18.85 4.03 -17.24
CA TRP A 279 -18.17 5.30 -17.51
C TRP A 279 -17.96 5.56 -19.02
N LEU A 280 -17.84 4.50 -19.86
CA LEU A 280 -17.68 4.66 -21.31
C LEU A 280 -18.84 5.40 -21.96
N PRO A 281 -20.11 4.92 -21.85
CA PRO A 281 -21.24 5.64 -22.42
C PRO A 281 -21.45 7.02 -21.76
N VAL A 282 -21.07 7.18 -20.47
CA VAL A 282 -21.12 8.50 -19.80
C VAL A 282 -20.14 9.48 -20.44
N VAL A 283 -18.89 9.07 -20.70
CA VAL A 283 -17.88 9.94 -21.35
C VAL A 283 -18.32 10.32 -22.75
N VAL A 284 -18.87 9.37 -23.52
CA VAL A 284 -19.39 9.64 -24.88
C VAL A 284 -20.57 10.62 -24.82
N ALA A 285 -21.49 10.44 -23.87
CA ALA A 285 -22.62 11.36 -23.66
C ALA A 285 -22.14 12.78 -23.32
N LEU A 286 -21.16 12.90 -22.40
CA LEU A 286 -20.57 14.19 -22.04
C LEU A 286 -19.85 14.86 -23.20
N MET A 287 -19.12 14.09 -24.03
CA MET A 287 -18.47 14.61 -25.23
C MET A 287 -19.51 15.14 -26.23
N LEU A 288 -20.62 14.41 -26.46
CA LEU A 288 -21.69 14.87 -27.33
C LEU A 288 -22.33 16.16 -26.83
N LEU A 289 -22.56 16.29 -25.52
CA LEU A 289 -23.07 17.51 -24.89
C LEU A 289 -22.04 18.64 -24.99
N ALA A 290 -20.77 18.40 -24.70
CA ALA A 290 -19.72 19.41 -24.81
C ALA A 290 -19.56 19.93 -26.26
N LEU A 291 -19.59 19.04 -27.25
CA LEU A 291 -19.57 19.43 -28.65
C LEU A 291 -20.81 20.25 -29.05
N ARG A 292 -21.96 19.90 -28.48
CA ARG A 292 -23.24 20.60 -28.74
C ARG A 292 -23.28 22.01 -28.16
N PHE A 293 -22.76 22.16 -26.95
CA PHE A 293 -22.74 23.44 -26.23
C PHE A 293 -21.41 24.18 -26.34
N ARG A 294 -20.56 23.83 -27.31
CA ARG A 294 -19.35 24.63 -27.58
C ARG A 294 -19.75 26.07 -27.82
N PRO A 295 -19.29 27.04 -27.02
CA PRO A 295 -19.44 28.44 -27.35
C PRO A 295 -18.73 28.64 -28.69
N GLU A 296 -19.46 29.17 -29.71
CA GLU A 296 -18.81 29.63 -30.92
C GLU A 296 -17.87 30.77 -30.52
N LEU A 297 -16.58 30.48 -30.38
CA LEU A 297 -15.53 31.49 -30.32
C LEU A 297 -15.52 32.15 -31.68
N ARG A 298 -16.47 33.09 -31.89
CA ARG A 298 -16.39 34.09 -32.97
C ARG A 298 -15.05 34.80 -32.76
N MET A 299 -14.03 34.38 -33.47
CA MET A 299 -12.88 35.22 -33.72
C MET A 299 -13.40 36.49 -34.40
N ARG A 300 -13.57 37.54 -33.60
CA ARG A 300 -13.85 38.88 -34.04
C ARG A 300 -12.66 39.31 -34.91
N LYS A 301 -12.73 39.05 -36.23
CA LYS A 301 -11.89 39.70 -37.20
C LYS A 301 -12.07 41.20 -36.98
N ASN A 302 -11.12 41.83 -36.36
CA ASN A 302 -10.99 43.28 -36.34
C ASN A 302 -10.77 43.71 -37.79
N GLY A 303 -11.85 44.10 -38.44
CA GLY A 303 -11.83 44.81 -39.70
C GLY A 303 -11.06 46.13 -39.49
N GLY A 304 -10.03 46.26 -40.27
CA GLY A 304 -9.22 47.48 -40.27
C GLY A 304 -10.05 48.73 -40.44
N ALA A 305 -9.94 49.63 -39.48
CA ALA A 305 -10.36 51.03 -39.64
C ALA A 305 -9.22 51.77 -40.28
N SER A 306 -9.44 52.18 -41.53
CA SER A 306 -8.59 53.06 -42.30
C SER A 306 -8.39 54.39 -41.55
N LEU A 307 -7.14 54.75 -41.40
CA LEU A 307 -6.69 56.09 -41.04
C LEU A 307 -7.06 57.07 -42.15
N HIS A 308 -8.05 57.92 -41.91
CA HIS A 308 -8.17 59.21 -42.59
C HIS A 308 -7.52 60.25 -41.69
N ALA A 309 -6.41 60.75 -42.21
CA ALA A 309 -5.74 61.94 -41.72
C ALA A 309 -6.65 63.16 -41.92
N ARG A 310 -6.84 63.98 -40.92
CA ARG A 310 -7.17 65.37 -41.03
C ARG A 310 -6.26 66.21 -40.17
N ARG A 311 -5.49 67.00 -40.87
CA ARG A 311 -4.59 68.06 -40.44
C ARG A 311 -5.43 69.29 -40.09
N GLU A 312 -4.96 70.08 -39.16
CA GLU A 312 -5.20 71.49 -38.81
C GLU A 312 -5.45 71.59 -37.31
N GLY A 313 -4.77 72.35 -36.52
CA GLY A 313 -4.07 73.57 -36.60
C GLY A 313 -4.20 74.21 -35.22
N GLY A 314 -3.09 74.68 -34.66
CA GLY A 314 -3.16 75.94 -33.92
C GLY A 314 -3.14 75.94 -32.37
N TRP A 315 -1.95 76.31 -31.83
CA TRP A 315 -1.70 77.34 -30.79
C TRP A 315 -2.14 77.09 -29.33
N GLY A 316 -1.19 77.32 -28.46
CA GLY A 316 -1.30 77.97 -27.15
C GLY A 316 -0.80 77.18 -25.96
N ALA A 317 0.34 77.32 -25.62
CA ALA A 317 1.14 78.05 -24.61
C ALA A 317 0.65 77.97 -23.14
N GLN A 318 1.67 77.74 -22.26
CA GLN A 318 1.75 78.12 -20.83
C GLN A 318 1.00 77.23 -19.85
N GLY A 319 1.51 76.79 -18.77
CA GLY A 319 2.68 77.11 -17.99
C GLY A 319 2.51 76.60 -16.57
N ILE A 320 3.64 76.40 -15.87
CA ILE A 320 3.80 76.52 -14.41
C ILE A 320 3.24 75.35 -13.55
N ALA A 321 4.11 74.53 -13.02
CA ALA A 321 4.90 74.58 -11.78
C ALA A 321 4.26 74.01 -10.51
N GLN A 322 5.01 73.18 -9.82
CA GLN A 322 5.13 72.95 -8.36
C GLN A 322 3.95 72.18 -7.66
N ARG A 323 4.13 71.08 -7.04
CA ARG A 323 5.01 70.65 -5.94
C ARG A 323 5.10 69.17 -5.89
#